data_de9a79da348d4755f8b80dd209962dc6
#
_entry.id   de9a79da348d4755f8b80dd209962dc6
#
_cell.length_a   1.000
_cell.length_b   1.000
_cell.length_c   1.000
_cell.angle_alpha   90.00
_cell.angle_beta   90.00
_cell.angle_gamma   90.00
#
_symmetry.space_group_name_H-M   'P 1'
#
loop_
_entity.id
_entity.type
_entity.pdbx_description
1 polymer ?
#
loop_
_entity_poly.entity_id
_entity_poly.type
_entity_poly.pdbx_seq_one_letter_code
_entity_poly.pdbx_strand_id
1 'polypeptide(L)'
;MSGTLGIGYNDVDYALNLNTGAMAVLQEQASTGSRVNRTSDEPSTAYRILGLNSQIKSLQNYEDHLFDTTGLLELSSTIIEDMASSFTDVKGNLTQISSGIYGEEARKRAAGGVNDALEHLILLA
;
A
#
# COMPACT_ATOMS: atom_id res chain seq x y z
N MET A 1 58.09 -15.05 45.36
CA MET A 1 57.20 -13.88 45.15
C MET A 1 56.71 -13.67 43.69
N SER A 2 56.73 -14.68 42.80
CA SER A 2 56.29 -14.53 41.42
C SER A 2 54.83 -14.92 41.16
N GLY A 3 54.13 -15.55 42.10
CA GLY A 3 52.76 -16.02 41.92
C GLY A 3 51.65 -14.93 41.98
N THR A 4 51.86 -13.90 42.78
CA THR A 4 50.89 -12.81 42.96
C THR A 4 50.85 -11.80 41.83
N LEU A 5 51.94 -11.59 41.13
CA LEU A 5 52.00 -10.73 39.97
C LEU A 5 51.28 -11.34 38.74
N GLY A 6 51.36 -12.68 38.55
CA GLY A 6 50.68 -13.38 37.46
C GLY A 6 49.15 -13.36 37.61
N ILE A 7 48.63 -13.44 38.85
CA ILE A 7 47.19 -13.37 39.11
C ILE A 7 46.67 -11.94 38.79
N GLY A 8 47.40 -10.88 39.20
CA GLY A 8 46.98 -9.53 38.88
C GLY A 8 46.95 -9.17 37.37
N TYR A 9 47.86 -9.72 36.57
CA TYR A 9 47.84 -9.54 35.13
C TYR A 9 46.68 -10.24 34.46
N ASN A 10 46.32 -11.46 34.88
CA ASN A 10 45.18 -12.19 34.35
C ASN A 10 43.85 -11.53 34.70
N ASP A 11 43.72 -10.91 35.88
CA ASP A 11 42.52 -10.17 36.28
C ASP A 11 42.36 -8.89 35.47
N VAL A 12 43.45 -8.19 35.18
CA VAL A 12 43.45 -6.98 34.35
C VAL A 12 43.13 -7.32 32.91
N ASP A 13 43.73 -8.37 32.34
CA ASP A 13 43.41 -8.82 30.97
C ASP A 13 41.95 -9.26 30.83
N TYR A 14 41.41 -9.96 31.81
CA TYR A 14 40.00 -10.34 31.86
C TYR A 14 39.10 -9.11 31.90
N ALA A 15 39.37 -8.13 32.75
CA ALA A 15 38.61 -6.89 32.86
C ALA A 15 38.68 -6.05 31.56
N LEU A 16 39.86 -6.00 30.91
CA LEU A 16 40.02 -5.31 29.62
C LEU A 16 39.21 -6.01 28.52
N ASN A 17 39.22 -7.32 28.45
CA ASN A 17 38.44 -8.07 27.47
C ASN A 17 36.92 -7.87 27.66
N LEU A 18 36.45 -7.86 28.92
CA LEU A 18 35.05 -7.54 29.25
C LEU A 18 34.66 -6.12 28.81
N ASN A 19 35.49 -5.12 29.14
CA ASN A 19 35.23 -3.74 28.76
C ASN A 19 35.25 -3.55 27.24
N THR A 20 36.21 -4.16 26.55
CA THR A 20 36.31 -4.08 25.08
C THR A 20 35.06 -4.73 24.41
N GLY A 21 34.62 -5.88 24.94
CA GLY A 21 33.39 -6.53 24.48
C GLY A 21 32.14 -5.68 24.70
N ALA A 22 32.01 -5.07 25.90
CA ALA A 22 30.90 -4.17 26.20
C ALA A 22 30.91 -2.90 25.32
N MET A 23 32.08 -2.32 25.08
CA MET A 23 32.22 -1.16 24.17
C MET A 23 31.83 -1.52 22.72
N ALA A 24 32.23 -2.69 22.23
CA ALA A 24 31.87 -3.14 20.89
C ALA A 24 30.33 -3.27 20.73
N VAL A 25 29.66 -3.85 21.73
CA VAL A 25 28.17 -3.96 21.74
C VAL A 25 27.52 -2.58 21.76
N LEU A 26 27.98 -1.67 22.63
CA LEU A 26 27.45 -0.30 22.70
C LEU A 26 27.67 0.48 21.40
N GLN A 27 28.81 0.28 20.76
CA GLN A 27 29.13 0.92 19.48
C GLN A 27 28.24 0.38 18.35
N GLU A 28 27.97 -0.92 18.33
CA GLU A 28 27.02 -1.55 17.40
C GLU A 28 25.60 -1.00 17.62
N GLN A 29 25.14 -0.91 18.86
CA GLN A 29 23.83 -0.34 19.21
C GLN A 29 23.73 1.15 18.84
N ALA A 30 24.76 1.93 19.07
CA ALA A 30 24.81 3.34 18.71
C ALA A 30 24.82 3.56 17.19
N SER A 31 25.49 2.68 16.44
CA SER A 31 25.56 2.73 14.98
C SER A 31 24.25 2.31 14.31
N THR A 32 23.58 1.29 14.84
CA THR A 32 22.33 0.76 14.27
C THR A 32 21.09 1.47 14.79
N GLY A 33 21.19 2.19 15.90
CA GLY A 33 20.04 2.76 16.62
C GLY A 33 19.12 1.71 17.25
N SER A 34 19.52 0.43 17.24
CA SER A 34 18.75 -0.70 17.75
C SER A 34 19.45 -1.32 18.98
N ARG A 35 18.70 -1.58 20.03
CA ARG A 35 19.21 -2.27 21.23
C ARG A 35 19.42 -3.76 21.01
N VAL A 36 18.61 -4.38 20.15
CA VAL A 36 18.67 -5.80 19.83
C VAL A 36 19.06 -5.96 18.36
N ASN A 37 20.33 -6.31 18.14
CA ASN A 37 20.88 -6.52 16.79
C ASN A 37 20.99 -8.02 16.45
N ARG A 38 21.08 -8.87 17.46
CA ARG A 38 21.19 -10.33 17.28
C ARG A 38 20.14 -11.05 18.10
N THR A 39 19.61 -12.13 17.54
CA THR A 39 18.62 -13.00 18.21
C THR A 39 19.16 -13.60 19.52
N SER A 40 20.49 -13.72 19.64
CA SER A 40 21.16 -14.22 20.84
C SER A 40 21.19 -13.21 22.00
N ASP A 41 21.03 -11.90 21.75
CA ASP A 41 21.17 -10.88 22.78
C ASP A 41 19.95 -10.89 23.73
N GLU A 42 18.75 -10.94 23.17
CA GLU A 42 17.49 -11.07 23.90
C GLU A 42 16.49 -11.92 23.10
N PRO A 43 16.48 -13.24 23.25
CA PRO A 43 15.64 -14.12 22.42
C PRO A 43 14.14 -13.78 22.49
N SER A 44 13.62 -13.47 23.67
CA SER A 44 12.21 -13.12 23.86
C SER A 44 11.82 -11.82 23.14
N THR A 45 12.68 -10.81 23.17
CA THR A 45 12.50 -9.54 22.48
C THR A 45 12.65 -9.72 20.96
N ALA A 46 13.59 -10.55 20.52
CA ALA A 46 13.76 -10.86 19.10
C ALA A 46 12.51 -11.54 18.51
N TYR A 47 11.92 -12.53 19.19
CA TYR A 47 10.66 -13.15 18.76
C TYR A 47 9.50 -12.14 18.70
N ARG A 48 9.44 -11.23 19.66
CA ARG A 48 8.43 -10.17 19.66
C ARG A 48 8.60 -9.20 18.49
N ILE A 49 9.83 -8.81 18.18
CA ILE A 49 10.15 -7.97 17.00
C ILE A 49 9.76 -8.68 15.70
N LEU A 50 10.08 -9.96 15.55
CA LEU A 50 9.69 -10.76 14.38
C LEU A 50 8.17 -10.82 14.23
N GLY A 51 7.44 -11.04 15.35
CA GLY A 51 5.98 -11.02 15.35
C GLY A 51 5.40 -9.66 14.93
N LEU A 52 5.94 -8.58 15.46
CA LEU A 52 5.53 -7.21 15.08
C LEU A 52 5.84 -6.90 13.61
N ASN A 53 7.01 -7.28 13.13
CA ASN A 53 7.38 -7.11 11.72
C ASN A 53 6.44 -7.90 10.79
N SER A 54 6.04 -9.11 11.17
CA SER A 54 5.04 -9.88 10.43
C SER A 54 3.68 -9.17 10.40
N GLN A 55 3.24 -8.59 11.51
CA GLN A 55 1.99 -7.81 11.57
C GLN A 55 2.08 -6.53 10.72
N ILE A 56 3.20 -5.80 10.78
CA ILE A 56 3.43 -4.62 9.94
C ILE A 56 3.34 -5.00 8.47
N LYS A 57 3.98 -6.08 8.06
CA LYS A 57 3.94 -6.56 6.68
C LYS A 57 2.51 -6.94 6.23
N SER A 58 1.73 -7.57 7.12
CA SER A 58 0.33 -7.87 6.84
C SER A 58 -0.51 -6.59 6.69
N LEU A 59 -0.28 -5.59 7.55
CA LEU A 59 -0.98 -4.30 7.46
C LEU A 59 -0.63 -3.56 6.17
N GLN A 60 0.61 -3.57 5.76
CA GLN A 60 1.04 -3.00 4.47
C GLN A 60 0.34 -3.69 3.29
N ASN A 61 0.26 -5.01 3.29
CA ASN A 61 -0.49 -5.74 2.26
C ASN A 61 -1.99 -5.36 2.26
N TYR A 62 -2.61 -5.15 3.44
CA TYR A 62 -4.00 -4.68 3.49
C TYR A 62 -4.15 -3.25 2.96
N GLU A 63 -3.19 -2.37 3.25
CA GLU A 63 -3.17 -1.01 2.72
C GLU A 63 -3.10 -1.02 1.19
N ASP A 64 -2.20 -1.82 0.61
CA ASP A 64 -2.07 -2.00 -0.84
C ASP A 64 -3.39 -2.51 -1.46
N HIS A 65 -4.02 -3.53 -0.87
CA HIS A 65 -5.30 -4.04 -1.35
C HIS A 65 -6.45 -3.02 -1.24
N LEU A 66 -6.46 -2.21 -0.19
CA LEU A 66 -7.45 -1.14 -0.05
C LEU A 66 -7.25 -0.06 -1.12
N PHE A 67 -6.00 0.29 -1.40
CA PHE A 67 -5.67 1.24 -2.47
C PHE A 67 -6.16 0.73 -3.84
N ASP A 68 -5.86 -0.52 -4.18
CA ASP A 68 -6.32 -1.15 -5.43
C ASP A 68 -7.84 -1.21 -5.52
N THR A 69 -8.49 -1.58 -4.42
CA THR A 69 -9.97 -1.66 -4.34
C THR A 69 -10.60 -0.29 -4.50
N THR A 70 -10.03 0.74 -3.88
CA THR A 70 -10.51 2.12 -4.00
C THR A 70 -10.38 2.61 -5.45
N GLY A 71 -9.24 2.35 -6.08
CA GLY A 71 -9.04 2.67 -7.50
C GLY A 71 -10.05 1.99 -8.43
N LEU A 72 -10.36 0.72 -8.17
CA LEU A 72 -11.39 -0.01 -8.93
C LEU A 72 -12.79 0.59 -8.72
N LEU A 73 -13.13 1.01 -7.50
CA LEU A 73 -14.41 1.65 -7.19
C LEU A 73 -14.52 3.03 -7.84
N GLU A 74 -13.45 3.82 -7.84
CA GLU A 74 -13.40 5.13 -8.52
C GLU A 74 -13.61 4.95 -10.03
N LEU A 75 -12.91 4.00 -10.65
CA LEU A 75 -13.09 3.68 -12.06
C LEU A 75 -14.54 3.26 -12.35
N SER A 76 -15.11 2.39 -11.52
CA SER A 76 -16.51 1.94 -11.67
C SER A 76 -17.49 3.11 -11.53
N SER A 77 -17.24 4.03 -10.60
CA SER A 77 -18.07 5.24 -10.42
C SER A 77 -18.03 6.11 -11.67
N THR A 78 -16.84 6.33 -12.24
CA THR A 78 -16.67 7.11 -13.48
C THR A 78 -17.44 6.47 -14.64
N ILE A 79 -17.32 5.17 -14.81
CA ILE A 79 -18.06 4.44 -15.85
C ILE A 79 -19.57 4.60 -15.68
N ILE A 80 -20.09 4.46 -14.45
CA ILE A 80 -21.52 4.63 -14.17
C ILE A 80 -21.98 6.07 -14.45
N GLU A 81 -21.17 7.07 -14.10
CA GLU A 81 -21.46 8.48 -14.42
C GLU A 81 -21.52 8.72 -15.93
N ASP A 82 -20.59 8.18 -16.70
CA ASP A 82 -20.57 8.27 -18.16
C ASP A 82 -21.79 7.57 -18.78
N MET A 83 -22.16 6.40 -18.26
CA MET A 83 -23.37 5.69 -18.68
C MET A 83 -24.63 6.52 -18.39
N ALA A 84 -24.75 7.11 -17.18
CA ALA A 84 -25.88 7.95 -16.79
C ALA A 84 -25.99 9.21 -17.65
N SER A 85 -24.86 9.84 -18.00
CA SER A 85 -24.79 10.96 -18.92
C SER A 85 -25.30 10.58 -20.31
N SER A 86 -24.79 9.47 -20.86
CA SER A 86 -25.22 8.94 -22.18
C SER A 86 -26.73 8.63 -22.21
N PHE A 87 -27.28 8.04 -21.15
CA PHE A 87 -28.73 7.82 -21.04
C PHE A 87 -29.53 9.12 -21.00
N THR A 88 -29.01 10.14 -20.30
CA THR A 88 -29.67 11.46 -20.20
C THR A 88 -29.71 12.14 -21.57
N ASP A 89 -28.63 12.06 -22.34
CA ASP A 89 -28.53 12.63 -23.69
C ASP A 89 -29.49 11.91 -24.67
N VAL A 90 -29.53 10.58 -24.62
CA VAL A 90 -30.48 9.80 -25.43
C VAL A 90 -31.92 10.14 -25.08
N LYS A 91 -32.24 10.23 -23.79
CA LYS A 91 -33.58 10.62 -23.32
C LYS A 91 -33.96 12.02 -23.79
N GLY A 92 -33.01 12.98 -23.73
CA GLY A 92 -33.19 14.35 -24.23
C GLY A 92 -33.53 14.36 -25.72
N ASN A 93 -32.73 13.65 -26.52
CA ASN A 93 -32.92 13.51 -27.96
C ASN A 93 -34.29 12.88 -28.32
N LEU A 94 -34.67 11.81 -27.64
CA LEU A 94 -35.95 11.13 -27.84
C LEU A 94 -37.13 12.00 -27.43
N THR A 95 -37.04 12.73 -26.32
CA THR A 95 -38.11 13.68 -25.90
C THR A 95 -38.28 14.79 -26.90
N GLN A 96 -37.19 15.31 -27.43
CA GLN A 96 -37.22 16.36 -28.44
C GLN A 96 -37.93 15.91 -29.72
N ILE A 97 -37.68 14.67 -30.16
CA ILE A 97 -38.29 14.12 -31.39
C ILE A 97 -39.76 13.75 -31.17
N SER A 98 -40.12 13.28 -29.96
CA SER A 98 -41.50 12.87 -29.66
C SER A 98 -42.49 14.07 -29.64
N SER A 99 -41.99 15.30 -29.55
CA SER A 99 -42.81 16.51 -29.60
C SER A 99 -43.47 16.78 -30.95
N GLY A 100 -43.22 15.94 -31.98
CA GLY A 100 -43.94 15.96 -33.26
C GLY A 100 -43.59 17.10 -34.25
N ILE A 101 -42.76 18.03 -33.86
CA ILE A 101 -42.39 19.22 -34.64
C ILE A 101 -41.27 18.95 -35.69
N TYR A 102 -40.58 17.82 -35.53
CA TYR A 102 -39.38 17.50 -36.31
C TYR A 102 -39.68 16.62 -37.55
N GLY A 103 -39.14 17.04 -38.69
CA GLY A 103 -39.22 16.29 -39.93
C GLY A 103 -38.40 14.99 -39.93
N GLU A 104 -38.54 14.24 -41.02
CA GLU A 104 -37.92 12.89 -41.18
C GLU A 104 -36.40 12.92 -41.03
N GLU A 105 -35.70 13.93 -41.52
CA GLU A 105 -34.27 14.12 -41.42
C GLU A 105 -33.78 14.30 -39.96
N ALA A 106 -34.56 14.99 -39.13
CA ALA A 106 -34.22 15.15 -37.71
C ALA A 106 -34.42 13.85 -36.93
N ARG A 107 -35.43 13.08 -37.26
CA ARG A 107 -35.66 11.72 -36.68
C ARG A 107 -34.53 10.77 -37.03
N LYS A 108 -34.05 10.81 -38.30
CA LYS A 108 -32.95 9.96 -38.76
C LYS A 108 -31.65 10.29 -38.05
N ARG A 109 -31.35 11.60 -37.85
CA ARG A 109 -30.18 12.03 -37.09
C ARG A 109 -30.23 11.59 -35.64
N ALA A 110 -31.38 11.68 -35.01
CA ALA A 110 -31.52 11.23 -33.61
C ALA A 110 -31.46 9.72 -33.47
N ALA A 111 -31.97 8.95 -34.43
CA ALA A 111 -31.79 7.52 -34.46
C ALA A 111 -30.30 7.13 -34.57
N GLY A 112 -29.51 7.89 -35.35
CA GLY A 112 -28.05 7.77 -35.37
C GLY A 112 -27.43 8.03 -34.00
N GLY A 113 -27.78 9.12 -33.32
CA GLY A 113 -27.27 9.45 -31.98
C GLY A 113 -27.63 8.42 -30.90
N VAL A 114 -28.81 7.79 -31.03
CA VAL A 114 -29.17 6.67 -30.13
C VAL A 114 -28.29 5.42 -30.39
N ASN A 115 -28.01 5.14 -31.65
CA ASN A 115 -27.13 4.02 -32.01
C ASN A 115 -25.70 4.24 -31.57
N ASP A 116 -25.18 5.47 -31.77
CA ASP A 116 -23.84 5.85 -31.29
C ASP A 116 -23.71 5.73 -29.75
N ALA A 117 -24.76 6.17 -29.04
CA ALA A 117 -24.79 6.04 -27.57
C ALA A 117 -24.86 4.57 -27.13
N LEU A 118 -25.59 3.71 -27.87
CA LEU A 118 -25.65 2.28 -27.59
C LEU A 118 -24.27 1.62 -27.78
N GLU A 119 -23.58 1.94 -28.89
CA GLU A 119 -22.22 1.44 -29.13
C GLU A 119 -21.25 1.89 -28.02
N HIS A 120 -21.34 3.15 -27.60
CA HIS A 120 -20.54 3.67 -26.50
C HIS A 120 -20.82 2.95 -25.18
N LEU A 121 -22.08 2.67 -24.85
CA LEU A 121 -22.46 1.91 -23.66
C LEU A 121 -21.95 0.46 -23.69
N ILE A 122 -21.94 -0.18 -24.87
CA ILE A 122 -21.39 -1.53 -25.03
C ILE A 122 -19.88 -1.55 -24.83
N LEU A 123 -19.16 -0.48 -25.21
CA LEU A 123 -17.72 -0.37 -25.01
C LEU A 123 -17.33 -0.10 -23.54
N LEU A 124 -18.24 0.48 -22.75
CA LEU A 124 -18.04 0.73 -21.32
C LEU A 124 -18.38 -0.48 -20.44
N ALA A 125 -19.14 -1.44 -20.93
CA ALA A 125 -19.55 -2.65 -20.21
C ALA A 125 -18.55 -3.80 -20.35
#